data_210ee822cbf2c1714d673304561386e6
#
_entry.id   210ee822cbf2c1714d673304561386e6
#
_cell.length_a   1.000
_cell.length_b   1.000
_cell.length_c   1.000
_cell.angle_alpha   90.00
_cell.angle_beta   90.00
_cell.angle_gamma   90.00
#
_symmetry.space_group_name_H-M   'P 1'
#
loop_
_entity.id
_entity.type
_entity.pdbx_description
1 polymer ?
#
loop_
_entity_poly.entity_id
_entity_poly.type
_entity_poly.pdbx_seq_one_letter_code
_entity_poly.pdbx_strand_id
1 'polypeptide(L)'
;MKRRVVFMSDQFENQNLSVAVLLPCYNEEVTIGKVVRDFKASLPDATIYVYDNNSTDRTAEIAEAEGAIVRKEPRQGKGNVIRAMFEDIDADVYVMADGDATVV
;
A
#
# COMPACT_ATOMS: atom_id res chain seq x y z
N MET A 1 -3.21 -1.91 21.37
CA MET A 1 -2.05 -2.04 20.46
C MET A 1 -1.68 -0.70 19.88
N LYS A 2 -0.41 -0.36 19.91
CA LYS A 2 0.05 0.90 19.33
C LYS A 2 0.30 0.75 17.84
N ARG A 3 -0.07 1.78 17.09
CA ARG A 3 0.19 1.83 15.65
C ARG A 3 1.14 2.98 15.36
N ARG A 4 2.02 2.76 14.42
CA ARG A 4 2.99 3.79 14.01
C ARG A 4 3.04 3.87 12.51
N VAL A 5 3.12 5.10 12.00
CA VAL A 5 3.44 5.34 10.61
C VAL A 5 4.90 5.79 10.58
N VAL A 6 5.73 5.06 9.86
CA VAL A 6 7.17 5.33 9.84
C VAL A 6 7.64 5.49 8.41
N PHE A 7 8.80 6.10 8.26
CA PHE A 7 9.44 6.27 6.96
C PHE A 7 10.35 5.08 6.68
N MET A 8 10.67 4.87 5.41
CA MET A 8 11.49 3.75 4.97
C MET A 8 12.85 3.67 5.63
N SER A 9 13.39 4.81 6.06
CA SER A 9 14.71 4.86 6.67
C SER A 9 14.74 4.33 8.10
N ASP A 10 13.59 4.08 8.70
CA ASP A 10 13.55 3.61 10.08
C ASP A 10 14.09 2.19 10.20
N GLN A 11 14.66 1.90 11.35
CA GLN A 11 15.25 0.60 11.63
C GLN A 11 14.24 -0.30 12.31
N PHE A 12 13.74 -1.31 11.61
CA PHE A 12 12.82 -2.25 12.26
C PHE A 12 13.01 -3.69 11.80
N GLU A 13 14.11 -4.01 11.15
CA GLU A 13 14.38 -5.37 10.68
C GLU A 13 14.61 -6.35 11.82
N ASN A 14 14.96 -5.88 13.02
CA ASN A 14 15.17 -6.74 14.19
C ASN A 14 14.02 -6.68 15.16
N GLN A 15 12.87 -6.20 14.74
CA GLN A 15 11.80 -5.84 15.65
C GLN A 15 10.61 -6.79 15.60
N ASN A 16 10.61 -7.83 14.86
CA ASN A 16 9.45 -8.75 14.76
C ASN A 16 8.13 -8.03 14.66
N LEU A 17 8.10 -6.89 13.98
CA LEU A 17 6.89 -6.10 13.83
C LEU A 17 6.19 -6.47 12.52
N SER A 18 4.85 -6.48 12.55
CA SER A 18 4.10 -6.63 11.32
C SER A 18 4.11 -5.28 10.59
N VAL A 19 4.44 -5.32 9.31
CA VAL A 19 4.55 -4.11 8.49
C VAL A 19 3.55 -4.22 7.35
N ALA A 20 2.72 -3.20 7.19
CA ALA A 20 1.78 -3.10 6.09
C ALA A 20 2.17 -1.91 5.23
N VAL A 21 2.35 -2.15 3.92
CA VAL A 21 2.53 -1.08 2.95
C VAL A 21 1.17 -0.79 2.35
N LEU A 22 0.75 0.47 2.39
CA LEU A 22 -0.59 0.88 1.97
C LEU A 22 -0.45 1.83 0.79
N LEU A 23 -0.99 1.42 -0.35
CA LEU A 23 -0.86 2.14 -1.62
C LEU A 23 -2.24 2.51 -2.15
N PRO A 24 -2.70 3.76 -1.90
CA PRO A 24 -3.94 4.22 -2.54
C PRO A 24 -3.68 4.48 -4.02
N CYS A 25 -4.57 3.98 -4.88
CA CYS A 25 -4.36 4.05 -6.32
C CYS A 25 -5.61 4.49 -7.04
N TYR A 26 -5.40 5.32 -8.08
CA TYR A 26 -6.44 5.67 -9.01
C TYR A 26 -5.79 5.87 -10.38
N ASN A 27 -6.07 4.94 -11.31
CA ASN A 27 -5.53 4.97 -12.68
C ASN A 27 -4.00 5.07 -12.69
N GLU A 28 -3.35 4.11 -12.04
CA GLU A 28 -1.89 4.06 -11.91
C GLU A 28 -1.30 2.87 -12.66
N GLU A 29 -1.93 2.42 -13.76
CA GLU A 29 -1.47 1.20 -14.43
C GLU A 29 -0.02 1.28 -14.92
N VAL A 30 0.46 2.48 -15.23
CA VAL A 30 1.81 2.65 -15.76
C VAL A 30 2.86 2.43 -14.67
N THR A 31 2.56 2.82 -13.43
CA THR A 31 3.56 2.85 -12.37
C THR A 31 3.37 1.78 -11.30
N ILE A 32 2.15 1.28 -11.12
CA ILE A 32 1.85 0.45 -9.94
C ILE A 32 2.67 -0.83 -9.88
N GLY A 33 2.94 -1.45 -11.02
CA GLY A 33 3.72 -2.70 -11.02
C GLY A 33 5.11 -2.49 -10.47
N LYS A 34 5.78 -1.44 -10.91
CA LYS A 34 7.12 -1.12 -10.43
C LYS A 34 7.11 -0.76 -8.95
N VAL A 35 6.09 0.01 -8.53
CA VAL A 35 5.99 0.41 -7.12
C VAL A 35 5.87 -0.82 -6.23
N VAL A 36 5.00 -1.77 -6.59
CA VAL A 36 4.84 -2.99 -5.81
C VAL A 36 6.15 -3.78 -5.78
N ARG A 37 6.81 -3.95 -6.93
CA ARG A 37 8.08 -4.67 -6.98
C ARG A 37 9.15 -4.02 -6.11
N ASP A 38 9.23 -2.70 -6.14
CA ASP A 38 10.23 -1.98 -5.37
C ASP A 38 10.00 -2.14 -3.86
N PHE A 39 8.75 -2.10 -3.42
CA PHE A 39 8.45 -2.33 -2.01
C PHE A 39 8.72 -3.77 -1.61
N LYS A 40 8.44 -4.74 -2.47
CA LYS A 40 8.74 -6.13 -2.16
C LYS A 40 10.24 -6.34 -1.98
N ALA A 41 11.04 -5.66 -2.79
CA ALA A 41 12.50 -5.77 -2.69
C ALA A 41 13.02 -5.08 -1.44
N SER A 42 12.46 -3.91 -1.10
CA SER A 42 12.95 -3.12 0.04
C SER A 42 12.44 -3.65 1.38
N LEU A 43 11.23 -4.18 1.41
CA LEU A 43 10.58 -4.66 2.63
C LEU A 43 10.01 -6.06 2.38
N PRO A 44 10.88 -7.06 2.27
CA PRO A 44 10.43 -8.40 1.83
C PRO A 44 9.45 -9.06 2.78
N ASP A 45 9.44 -8.69 4.06
CA ASP A 45 8.52 -9.28 5.01
C ASP A 45 7.22 -8.49 5.19
N ALA A 46 7.08 -7.37 4.49
CA ALA A 46 5.87 -6.56 4.58
C ALA A 46 4.76 -7.13 3.72
N THR A 47 3.52 -6.88 4.15
CA THR A 47 2.35 -7.17 3.32
C THR A 47 1.99 -5.90 2.56
N ILE A 48 1.81 -6.01 1.26
CA ILE A 48 1.53 -4.86 0.41
C ILE A 48 0.07 -4.87 0.02
N TYR A 49 -0.62 -3.79 0.36
CA TYR A 49 -2.04 -3.60 0.03
C TYR A 49 -2.17 -2.47 -0.98
N VAL A 50 -2.90 -2.73 -2.05
CA VAL A 50 -3.26 -1.71 -3.02
C VAL A 50 -4.76 -1.46 -2.87
N TYR A 51 -5.12 -0.23 -2.57
CA TYR A 51 -6.52 0.18 -2.49
C TYR A 51 -6.88 0.91 -3.77
N ASP A 52 -7.69 0.25 -4.58
CA ASP A 52 -8.10 0.75 -5.89
C ASP A 52 -9.39 1.57 -5.74
N ASN A 53 -9.29 2.87 -6.00
CA ASN A 53 -10.40 3.78 -5.83
C ASN A 53 -11.07 4.07 -7.18
N ASN A 54 -11.72 3.03 -7.72
CA ASN A 54 -12.49 3.10 -8.96
C ASN A 54 -11.65 3.36 -10.22
N SER A 55 -10.47 2.75 -10.30
CA SER A 55 -9.67 2.83 -11.54
C SER A 55 -10.44 2.24 -12.70
N THR A 56 -10.33 2.89 -13.86
CA THR A 56 -10.92 2.42 -15.10
C THR A 56 -9.92 1.71 -15.99
N ASP A 57 -8.66 1.68 -15.58
CA ASP A 57 -7.57 1.03 -16.31
C ASP A 57 -7.22 -0.31 -15.65
N ARG A 58 -6.02 -0.82 -15.91
CA ARG A 58 -5.59 -2.12 -15.43
C ARG A 58 -4.84 -2.07 -14.10
N THR A 59 -5.00 -1.00 -13.34
CA THR A 59 -4.29 -0.82 -12.07
C THR A 59 -4.43 -2.03 -11.14
N ALA A 60 -5.67 -2.45 -10.89
CA ALA A 60 -5.93 -3.54 -9.94
C ALA A 60 -5.34 -4.85 -10.45
N GLU A 61 -5.50 -5.14 -11.73
CA GLU A 61 -5.01 -6.37 -12.34
C GLU A 61 -3.48 -6.44 -12.25
N ILE A 62 -2.81 -5.36 -12.55
CA ILE A 62 -1.35 -5.31 -12.53
C ILE A 62 -0.83 -5.44 -11.12
N ALA A 63 -1.45 -4.75 -10.17
CA ALA A 63 -1.05 -4.82 -8.77
C ALA A 63 -1.16 -6.25 -8.23
N GLU A 64 -2.27 -6.92 -8.54
CA GLU A 64 -2.46 -8.28 -8.09
C GLU A 64 -1.44 -9.22 -8.71
N ALA A 65 -1.14 -9.06 -9.97
CA ALA A 65 -0.14 -9.88 -10.66
C ALA A 65 1.25 -9.73 -10.05
N GLU A 66 1.55 -8.56 -9.48
CA GLU A 66 2.83 -8.33 -8.82
C GLU A 66 2.84 -8.79 -7.35
N GLY A 67 1.75 -9.35 -6.87
CA GLY A 67 1.71 -9.93 -5.54
C GLY A 67 1.14 -9.05 -4.44
N ALA A 68 0.53 -7.93 -4.79
CA ALA A 68 -0.15 -7.11 -3.79
C ALA A 68 -1.54 -7.68 -3.50
N ILE A 69 -2.02 -7.43 -2.29
CA ILE A 69 -3.41 -7.70 -1.95
C ILE A 69 -4.22 -6.49 -2.39
N VAL A 70 -5.13 -6.68 -3.33
CA VAL A 70 -5.91 -5.58 -3.88
C VAL A 70 -7.28 -5.52 -3.21
N ARG A 71 -7.64 -4.33 -2.77
CA ARG A 71 -8.97 -4.05 -2.23
C ARG A 71 -9.56 -2.88 -2.96
N LYS A 72 -10.89 -2.85 -3.05
CA LYS A 72 -11.57 -1.79 -3.77
C LYS A 72 -12.30 -0.91 -2.78
N GLU A 73 -12.17 0.41 -2.99
CA GLU A 73 -12.92 1.39 -2.22
C GLU A 73 -13.85 2.13 -3.18
N PRO A 74 -15.17 1.89 -3.11
CA PRO A 74 -16.09 2.51 -4.07
C PRO A 74 -16.37 3.98 -3.80
N ARG A 75 -16.11 4.46 -2.58
CA ARG A 75 -16.34 5.87 -2.27
C ARG A 75 -15.17 6.67 -2.81
N GLN A 76 -15.46 7.50 -3.82
CA GLN A 76 -14.41 8.26 -4.50
C GLN A 76 -13.78 9.28 -3.55
N GLY A 77 -12.45 9.37 -3.61
CA GLY A 77 -11.70 10.36 -2.85
C GLY A 77 -10.66 9.72 -1.94
N LYS A 78 -9.49 10.34 -1.89
CA LYS A 78 -8.35 9.80 -1.16
C LYS A 78 -8.63 9.66 0.34
N GLY A 79 -9.39 10.59 0.91
CA GLY A 79 -9.74 10.50 2.33
C GLY A 79 -10.53 9.25 2.67
N ASN A 80 -11.44 8.85 1.78
CA ASN A 80 -12.20 7.62 1.97
C ASN A 80 -11.30 6.41 1.90
N VAL A 81 -10.33 6.43 0.99
CA VAL A 81 -9.38 5.32 0.84
C VAL A 81 -8.52 5.17 2.09
N ILE A 82 -7.99 6.28 2.58
CA ILE A 82 -7.13 6.24 3.76
C ILE A 82 -7.89 5.77 4.98
N ARG A 83 -9.13 6.22 5.14
CA ARG A 83 -9.97 5.76 6.25
C ARG A 83 -10.19 4.25 6.16
N ALA A 84 -10.52 3.75 4.97
CA ALA A 84 -10.75 2.32 4.78
C ALA A 84 -9.50 1.51 5.13
N MET A 85 -8.34 1.99 4.72
CA MET A 85 -7.08 1.31 5.03
C MET A 85 -6.89 1.11 6.53
N PHE A 86 -7.08 2.17 7.29
CA PHE A 86 -6.86 2.07 8.74
C PHE A 86 -7.98 1.33 9.46
N GLU A 87 -9.17 1.27 8.87
CA GLU A 87 -10.26 0.46 9.42
C GLU A 87 -10.05 -1.02 9.14
N ASP A 88 -9.55 -1.34 7.94
CA ASP A 88 -9.46 -2.72 7.48
C ASP A 88 -8.18 -3.43 7.92
N ILE A 89 -7.08 -2.71 7.98
CA ILE A 89 -5.75 -3.31 8.13
C ILE A 89 -5.22 -3.02 9.52
N ASP A 90 -4.84 -4.08 10.21
CA ASP A 90 -4.24 -3.97 11.54
C ASP A 90 -2.79 -4.44 11.44
N ALA A 91 -1.87 -3.54 11.70
CA ALA A 91 -0.45 -3.82 11.67
C ALA A 91 0.26 -2.99 12.72
N ASP A 92 1.48 -3.39 13.06
CA ASP A 92 2.28 -2.63 14.01
C ASP A 92 2.85 -1.36 13.36
N VAL A 93 3.20 -1.46 12.07
CA VAL A 93 3.83 -0.37 11.34
C VAL A 93 3.12 -0.22 10.00
N TYR A 94 2.82 1.02 9.65
CA TYR A 94 2.23 1.34 8.35
C TYR A 94 3.21 2.17 7.54
N VAL A 95 3.42 1.78 6.29
CA VAL A 95 4.21 2.55 5.34
C VAL A 95 3.26 2.98 4.23
N MET A 96 3.14 4.26 3.98
CA MET A 96 2.20 4.79 2.99
C MET A 96 2.93 5.50 1.87
N ALA A 97 2.51 5.22 0.65
CA ALA A 97 2.99 5.91 -0.54
C ALA A 97 1.90 5.87 -1.59
N ASP A 98 1.90 6.82 -2.51
CA ASP A 98 0.96 6.78 -3.62
C ASP A 98 1.38 5.74 -4.65
N GLY A 99 0.43 5.29 -5.47
CA GLY A 99 0.70 4.31 -6.51
C GLY A 99 1.66 4.78 -7.60
N ASP A 100 2.02 6.07 -7.59
CA ASP A 100 3.02 6.64 -8.49
C ASP A 100 4.39 6.80 -7.80
N ALA A 101 4.58 6.16 -6.64
CA ALA A 101 5.80 6.18 -5.84
C ALA A 101 6.02 7.47 -5.05
N THR A 102 5.02 8.34 -4.97
CA THR A 102 5.13 9.55 -4.15
C THR A 102 4.85 9.19 -2.70
N VAL A 103 5.80 9.48 -1.82
CA VAL A 103 5.62 9.22 -0.38
C VAL A 103 4.62 10.22 0.20
N VAL A 104 3.68 9.70 0.95
CA VAL A 104 2.59 10.50 1.51
C VAL A 104 2.98 11.10 2.85
#